data_e41db3a950afa9511d7b92cc58858280
#
_entry.id   e41db3a950afa9511d7b92cc58858280
#
_cell.length_a   1.000
_cell.length_b   1.000
_cell.length_c   1.000
_cell.angle_alpha   90.00
_cell.angle_beta   90.00
_cell.angle_gamma   90.00
#
_symmetry.space_group_name_H-M   'P 1'
#
loop_
_entity.id
_entity.type
_entity.pdbx_description
1 polymer ?
#
loop_
_entity_poly.entity_id
_entity_poly.type
_entity_poly.pdbx_seq_one_letter_code
_entity_poly.pdbx_strand_id
1 'polypeptide(L)'
;MTTPDSTAAMAPLWQRACSRLLGQWVFRVSPKTLRADLLAGLLGAVLVLPQGIAFAALAGLPPQYGLYTAIVPCIVAALLGSSWHVMSGPTNANSLALFAMLSPLALVGSNAYIELTLMVTLLVGVMQWLVGVLRLGAVANFISPSVLMGFTNGAALLIMVHALKDVLGLTNVVGHRALQVLQEVAADL
;
A
#
# COMPACT_ATOMS: atom_id res chain seq x y z
N MET A 1 -14.95 -20.78 25.54
CA MET A 1 -13.93 -21.72 26.01
C MET A 1 -13.80 -22.78 24.93
N THR A 2 -12.99 -22.53 23.89
CA THR A 2 -12.77 -23.44 22.76
C THR A 2 -11.53 -24.27 23.08
N THR A 3 -11.71 -25.59 23.21
CA THR A 3 -10.66 -26.58 23.43
C THR A 3 -9.59 -26.45 22.34
N PRO A 4 -8.29 -26.47 22.68
CA PRO A 4 -7.24 -26.49 21.67
C PRO A 4 -7.31 -27.80 20.88
N ASP A 5 -7.42 -27.65 19.57
CA ASP A 5 -7.53 -28.73 18.60
C ASP A 5 -6.32 -29.67 18.70
N SER A 6 -6.53 -30.85 19.25
CA SER A 6 -5.52 -31.90 19.46
C SER A 6 -4.95 -32.48 18.15
N THR A 7 -5.52 -32.10 17.02
CA THR A 7 -5.08 -32.51 15.67
C THR A 7 -3.84 -31.74 15.18
N ALA A 8 -3.51 -30.62 15.79
CA ALA A 8 -2.31 -29.83 15.43
C ALA A 8 -0.99 -30.47 15.89
N ALA A 9 -1.04 -31.46 16.81
CA ALA A 9 0.16 -32.06 17.38
C ALA A 9 0.78 -33.15 16.47
N MET A 10 0.04 -33.69 15.50
CA MET A 10 0.49 -34.76 14.60
C MET A 10 0.84 -34.34 13.17
N ALA A 11 0.81 -33.01 12.89
CA ALA A 11 1.19 -32.51 11.59
C ALA A 11 2.69 -32.72 11.32
N PRO A 12 3.08 -33.33 10.17
CA PRO A 12 4.48 -33.59 9.83
C PRO A 12 5.28 -32.27 9.82
N LEU A 13 6.57 -32.34 10.15
CA LEU A 13 7.46 -31.20 10.35
C LEU A 13 7.45 -30.22 9.16
N TRP A 14 7.30 -30.71 7.94
CA TRP A 14 7.19 -29.89 6.74
C TRP A 14 5.91 -29.04 6.71
N GLN A 15 4.77 -29.55 7.21
CA GLN A 15 3.54 -28.78 7.34
C GLN A 15 3.68 -27.65 8.36
N ARG A 16 4.39 -27.90 9.45
CA ARG A 16 4.68 -26.85 10.46
C ARG A 16 5.66 -25.80 9.92
N ALA A 17 6.62 -26.21 9.10
CA ALA A 17 7.53 -25.28 8.43
C ALA A 17 6.80 -24.45 7.35
N CYS A 18 5.98 -25.07 6.51
CA CYS A 18 5.16 -24.38 5.51
C CYS A 18 4.14 -23.42 6.14
N SER A 19 3.47 -23.83 7.22
CA SER A 19 2.51 -22.94 7.90
C SER A 19 3.17 -21.74 8.59
N ARG A 20 4.44 -21.86 8.97
CA ARG A 20 5.22 -20.74 9.54
C ARG A 20 5.76 -19.78 8.48
N LEU A 21 6.09 -20.29 7.28
CA LEU A 21 6.68 -19.52 6.19
C LEU A 21 5.62 -18.93 5.24
N LEU A 22 4.59 -19.70 4.90
CA LEU A 22 3.61 -19.36 3.88
C LEU A 22 2.21 -19.02 4.46
N GLY A 23 2.05 -19.09 5.80
CA GLY A 23 0.76 -18.86 6.44
C GLY A 23 -0.21 -20.07 6.36
N GLN A 24 -1.29 -20.00 7.14
CA GLN A 24 -2.28 -21.10 7.24
C GLN A 24 -3.22 -21.19 6.01
N TRP A 25 -3.17 -20.20 5.11
CA TRP A 25 -4.06 -20.14 3.95
C TRP A 25 -3.79 -21.24 2.92
N VAL A 26 -2.55 -21.72 2.81
CA VAL A 26 -2.14 -22.76 1.85
C VAL A 26 -2.96 -24.05 2.01
N PHE A 27 -3.37 -24.38 3.24
CA PHE A 27 -4.15 -25.60 3.53
C PHE A 27 -5.66 -25.45 3.31
N ARG A 28 -6.13 -24.23 3.00
CA ARG A 28 -7.55 -23.93 2.76
C ARG A 28 -7.90 -23.70 1.29
N VAL A 29 -6.91 -23.79 0.41
CA VAL A 29 -7.12 -23.63 -1.04
C VAL A 29 -7.91 -24.82 -1.58
N SER A 30 -9.08 -24.56 -2.12
CA SER A 30 -9.90 -25.54 -2.84
C SER A 30 -10.02 -25.14 -4.31
N PRO A 31 -10.33 -26.06 -5.25
CA PRO A 31 -10.51 -25.70 -6.66
C PRO A 31 -11.58 -24.63 -6.91
N LYS A 32 -12.58 -24.53 -6.03
CA LYS A 32 -13.64 -23.51 -6.11
C LYS A 32 -13.13 -22.15 -5.65
N THR A 33 -12.41 -22.11 -4.52
CA THR A 33 -11.81 -20.85 -4.02
C THR A 33 -10.73 -20.34 -4.96
N LEU A 34 -9.90 -21.24 -5.53
CA LEU A 34 -8.85 -20.87 -6.47
C LEU A 34 -9.39 -20.16 -7.72
N ARG A 35 -10.51 -20.59 -8.28
CA ARG A 35 -11.16 -19.90 -9.41
C ARG A 35 -11.66 -18.53 -9.03
N ALA A 36 -12.30 -18.39 -7.87
CA ALA A 36 -12.78 -17.11 -7.37
C ALA A 36 -11.60 -16.15 -7.11
N ASP A 37 -10.53 -16.65 -6.50
CA ASP A 37 -9.32 -15.89 -6.19
C ASP A 37 -8.58 -15.46 -7.47
N LEU A 38 -8.52 -16.32 -8.50
CA LEU A 38 -7.94 -15.96 -9.79
C LEU A 38 -8.72 -14.85 -10.50
N LEU A 39 -10.06 -14.93 -10.49
CA LEU A 39 -10.89 -13.88 -11.07
C LEU A 39 -10.75 -12.56 -10.29
N ALA A 40 -10.77 -12.62 -8.97
CA ALA A 40 -10.56 -11.45 -8.12
C ALA A 40 -9.17 -10.85 -8.32
N GLY A 41 -8.13 -11.69 -8.43
CA GLY A 41 -6.76 -11.27 -8.70
C GLY A 41 -6.60 -10.62 -10.07
N LEU A 42 -7.26 -11.17 -11.11
CA LEU A 42 -7.25 -10.58 -12.45
C LEU A 42 -7.93 -9.20 -12.46
N LEU A 43 -9.09 -9.07 -11.82
CA LEU A 43 -9.77 -7.78 -11.68
C LEU A 43 -8.91 -6.78 -10.89
N GLY A 44 -8.29 -7.24 -9.80
CA GLY A 44 -7.35 -6.44 -9.01
C GLY A 44 -6.16 -5.96 -9.85
N ALA A 45 -5.57 -6.84 -10.66
CA ALA A 45 -4.44 -6.48 -11.53
C ALA A 45 -4.82 -5.41 -12.56
N VAL A 46 -5.99 -5.53 -13.20
CA VAL A 46 -6.49 -4.54 -14.17
C VAL A 46 -6.64 -3.15 -13.54
N LEU A 47 -7.00 -3.08 -12.25
CA LEU A 47 -7.15 -1.81 -11.54
C LEU A 47 -5.81 -1.29 -11.01
N VAL A 48 -4.99 -2.17 -10.43
CA VAL A 48 -3.76 -1.77 -9.72
C VAL A 48 -2.62 -1.40 -10.68
N LEU A 49 -2.53 -2.01 -11.87
CA LEU A 49 -1.45 -1.70 -12.81
C LEU A 49 -1.50 -0.26 -13.33
N PRO A 50 -2.64 0.26 -13.87
CA PRO A 50 -2.74 1.67 -14.26
C PRO A 50 -2.54 2.62 -13.08
N GLN A 51 -3.07 2.26 -11.90
CA GLN A 51 -2.92 3.04 -10.68
C GLN A 51 -1.45 3.11 -10.23
N GLY A 52 -0.71 2.01 -10.34
CA GLY A 52 0.73 1.98 -10.06
C GLY A 52 1.54 2.93 -10.94
N ILE A 53 1.23 2.97 -12.24
CA ILE A 53 1.84 3.91 -13.18
C ILE A 53 1.55 5.35 -12.79
N ALA A 54 0.29 5.67 -12.45
CA ALA A 54 -0.10 6.99 -12.01
C ALA A 54 0.63 7.41 -10.73
N PHE A 55 0.79 6.51 -9.77
CA PHE A 55 1.51 6.78 -8.53
C PHE A 55 3.03 6.96 -8.73
N ALA A 56 3.63 6.26 -9.71
CA ALA A 56 5.01 6.52 -10.08
C ALA A 56 5.18 7.92 -10.66
N ALA A 57 4.26 8.36 -11.53
CA ALA A 57 4.27 9.73 -12.06
C ALA A 57 4.12 10.77 -10.95
N LEU A 58 3.22 10.55 -9.98
CA LEU A 58 3.08 11.42 -8.80
C LEU A 58 4.35 11.46 -7.93
N ALA A 59 5.09 10.37 -7.87
CA ALA A 59 6.38 10.30 -7.16
C ALA A 59 7.55 10.91 -7.97
N GLY A 60 7.32 11.37 -9.20
CA GLY A 60 8.37 11.87 -10.10
C GLY A 60 9.28 10.78 -10.67
N LEU A 61 8.80 9.54 -10.70
CA LEU A 61 9.56 8.36 -11.18
C LEU A 61 9.07 7.91 -12.55
N PRO A 62 9.92 7.26 -13.35
CA PRO A 62 9.51 6.60 -14.58
C PRO A 62 8.43 5.54 -14.34
N PRO A 63 7.47 5.35 -15.28
CA PRO A 63 6.31 4.45 -15.13
C PRO A 63 6.65 3.00 -14.76
N GLN A 64 7.78 2.50 -15.20
CA GLN A 64 8.23 1.15 -14.91
C GLN A 64 8.41 0.87 -13.41
N TYR A 65 8.82 1.86 -12.64
CA TYR A 65 8.95 1.71 -11.18
C TYR A 65 7.59 1.53 -10.50
N GLY A 66 6.54 2.15 -11.05
CA GLY A 66 5.17 1.93 -10.61
C GLY A 66 4.71 0.49 -10.81
N LEU A 67 5.06 -0.13 -11.94
CA LEU A 67 4.76 -1.54 -12.19
C LEU A 67 5.53 -2.46 -11.24
N TYR A 68 6.81 -2.19 -11.01
CA TYR A 68 7.60 -2.99 -10.07
C TYR A 68 7.05 -2.91 -8.65
N THR A 69 6.63 -1.73 -8.19
CA THR A 69 6.04 -1.54 -6.86
C THR A 69 4.63 -2.11 -6.75
N ALA A 70 3.90 -2.24 -7.85
CA ALA A 70 2.59 -2.87 -7.86
C ALA A 70 2.67 -4.41 -7.83
N ILE A 71 3.69 -5.00 -8.48
CA ILE A 71 3.79 -6.46 -8.66
C ILE A 71 4.58 -7.10 -7.52
N VAL A 72 5.85 -6.69 -7.32
CA VAL A 72 6.77 -7.40 -6.42
C VAL A 72 6.32 -7.37 -4.96
N PRO A 73 6.02 -6.22 -4.34
CA PRO A 73 5.54 -6.20 -2.97
C PRO A 73 4.20 -6.90 -2.78
N CYS A 74 3.32 -6.87 -3.78
CA CYS A 74 2.04 -7.56 -3.73
C CYS A 74 2.23 -9.08 -3.64
N ILE A 75 3.13 -9.65 -4.46
CA ILE A 75 3.48 -11.08 -4.42
C ILE A 75 4.08 -11.45 -3.06
N VAL A 76 5.05 -10.67 -2.58
CA VAL A 76 5.70 -10.93 -1.28
C VAL A 76 4.69 -10.84 -0.14
N ALA A 77 3.82 -9.84 -0.14
CA ALA A 77 2.79 -9.67 0.88
C ALA A 77 1.73 -10.79 0.81
N ALA A 78 1.36 -11.26 -0.38
CA ALA A 78 0.44 -12.39 -0.54
C ALA A 78 1.02 -13.70 -0.01
N LEU A 79 2.33 -13.93 -0.20
CA LEU A 79 2.99 -15.16 0.24
C LEU A 79 3.28 -15.16 1.74
N LEU A 80 3.72 -14.03 2.30
CA LEU A 80 4.19 -13.92 3.69
C LEU A 80 3.18 -13.25 4.61
N GLY A 81 2.12 -12.65 4.08
CA GLY A 81 1.10 -11.96 4.84
C GLY A 81 0.23 -12.90 5.64
N SER A 82 -0.21 -12.45 6.82
CA SER A 82 -1.16 -13.17 7.68
C SER A 82 -2.61 -12.74 7.49
N SER A 83 -2.85 -11.69 6.72
CA SER A 83 -4.20 -11.15 6.51
C SER A 83 -4.82 -11.71 5.23
N TRP A 84 -6.12 -12.05 5.31
CA TRP A 84 -6.88 -12.63 4.20
C TRP A 84 -7.45 -11.58 3.24
N HIS A 85 -7.53 -10.33 3.65
CA HIS A 85 -8.28 -9.29 2.95
C HIS A 85 -7.43 -8.07 2.60
N VAL A 86 -6.18 -8.00 3.05
CA VAL A 86 -5.32 -6.84 2.81
C VAL A 86 -4.61 -7.00 1.48
N MET A 87 -4.85 -6.08 0.58
CA MET A 87 -4.08 -5.93 -0.65
C MET A 87 -2.95 -4.92 -0.41
N SER A 88 -1.71 -5.35 -0.63
CA SER A 88 -0.55 -4.46 -0.57
C SER A 88 -0.30 -3.86 -1.95
N GLY A 89 -0.02 -2.56 -1.99
CA GLY A 89 0.26 -1.87 -3.23
C GLY A 89 0.74 -0.43 -3.00
N PRO A 90 1.12 0.27 -4.07
CA PRO A 90 1.50 1.67 -3.97
C PRO A 90 0.31 2.51 -3.52
N THR A 91 0.59 3.61 -2.81
CA THR A 91 -0.43 4.54 -2.31
C THR A 91 -0.11 5.97 -2.70
N ASN A 92 -1.14 6.75 -2.96
CA ASN A 92 -1.04 8.16 -3.30
C ASN A 92 -0.27 8.94 -2.22
N ALA A 93 -0.58 8.72 -0.93
CA ALA A 93 0.05 9.41 0.18
C ALA A 93 1.57 9.18 0.22
N ASN A 94 2.03 7.94 0.02
CA ASN A 94 3.46 7.62 0.01
C ASN A 94 4.15 8.22 -1.21
N SER A 95 3.50 8.23 -2.38
CA SER A 95 4.04 8.81 -3.61
C SER A 95 4.25 10.31 -3.49
N LEU A 96 3.26 11.02 -2.96
CA LEU A 96 3.36 12.46 -2.72
C LEU A 96 4.37 12.79 -1.63
N ALA A 97 4.45 12.01 -0.55
CA ALA A 97 5.45 12.20 0.50
C ALA A 97 6.86 12.03 -0.05
N LEU A 98 7.09 10.99 -0.87
CA LEU A 98 8.36 10.74 -1.52
C LEU A 98 8.76 11.91 -2.44
N PHE A 99 7.82 12.36 -3.27
CA PHE A 99 8.02 13.51 -4.15
C PHE A 99 8.39 14.77 -3.35
N ALA A 100 7.64 15.08 -2.30
CA ALA A 100 7.87 16.26 -1.47
C ALA A 100 9.23 16.24 -0.77
N MET A 101 9.70 15.04 -0.37
CA MET A 101 11.01 14.88 0.27
C MET A 101 12.18 14.99 -0.71
N LEU A 102 12.04 14.46 -1.92
CA LEU A 102 13.16 14.31 -2.85
C LEU A 102 13.24 15.42 -3.90
N SER A 103 12.14 16.07 -4.26
CA SER A 103 12.14 17.15 -5.26
C SER A 103 13.06 18.33 -4.94
N PRO A 104 13.30 18.73 -3.67
CA PRO A 104 14.28 19.77 -3.36
C PRO A 104 15.74 19.26 -3.38
N LEU A 105 15.99 17.94 -3.36
CA LEU A 105 17.32 17.37 -3.26
C LEU A 105 17.91 16.97 -4.62
N ALA A 106 17.09 16.60 -5.59
CA ALA A 106 17.52 16.18 -6.90
C ALA A 106 16.50 16.54 -7.98
N LEU A 107 16.99 16.69 -9.22
CA LEU A 107 16.12 16.99 -10.35
C LEU A 107 15.20 15.77 -10.63
N VAL A 108 13.91 16.01 -10.68
CA VAL A 108 12.88 14.99 -10.90
C VAL A 108 13.16 14.25 -12.21
N GLY A 109 13.14 12.91 -12.17
CA GLY A 109 13.41 12.05 -13.32
C GLY A 109 14.91 11.83 -13.63
N SER A 110 15.83 12.46 -12.91
CA SER A 110 17.26 12.21 -13.05
C SER A 110 17.69 10.87 -12.42
N ASN A 111 18.83 10.32 -12.85
CA ASN A 111 19.40 9.13 -12.23
C ASN A 111 19.66 9.33 -10.74
N ALA A 112 20.14 10.50 -10.34
CA ALA A 112 20.34 10.84 -8.93
C ALA A 112 19.02 10.81 -8.12
N TYR A 113 17.92 11.26 -8.71
CA TYR A 113 16.60 11.19 -8.09
C TYR A 113 16.14 9.73 -7.86
N ILE A 114 16.38 8.88 -8.85
CA ILE A 114 16.04 7.45 -8.79
C ILE A 114 16.89 6.75 -7.71
N GLU A 115 18.18 7.01 -7.67
CA GLU A 115 19.10 6.44 -6.66
C GLU A 115 18.70 6.86 -5.24
N LEU A 116 18.39 8.14 -5.03
CA LEU A 116 17.90 8.64 -3.74
C LEU A 116 16.57 7.99 -3.36
N THR A 117 15.65 7.81 -4.31
CA THR A 117 14.38 7.11 -4.08
C THR A 117 14.60 5.67 -3.61
N LEU A 118 15.49 4.94 -4.29
CA LEU A 118 15.81 3.56 -3.91
C LEU A 118 16.47 3.51 -2.53
N MET A 119 17.36 4.45 -2.22
CA MET A 119 18.02 4.53 -0.92
C MET A 119 17.02 4.82 0.22
N VAL A 120 16.11 5.78 0.02
CA VAL A 120 15.05 6.08 0.99
C VAL A 120 14.12 4.89 1.17
N THR A 121 13.72 4.22 0.09
CA THR A 121 12.86 3.04 0.13
C THR A 121 13.51 1.89 0.90
N LEU A 122 14.81 1.66 0.68
CA LEU A 122 15.59 0.66 1.40
C LEU A 122 15.65 1.00 2.89
N LEU A 123 15.93 2.26 3.23
CA LEU A 123 15.99 2.73 4.62
C LEU A 123 14.65 2.54 5.34
N VAL A 124 13.55 2.92 4.69
CA VAL A 124 12.19 2.72 5.21
C VAL A 124 11.90 1.23 5.40
N GLY A 125 12.29 0.38 4.44
CA GLY A 125 12.12 -1.07 4.53
C GLY A 125 12.89 -1.67 5.72
N VAL A 126 14.13 -1.25 5.94
CA VAL A 126 14.95 -1.67 7.10
C VAL A 126 14.30 -1.22 8.41
N MET A 127 13.83 0.03 8.47
CA MET A 127 13.14 0.54 9.66
C MET A 127 11.86 -0.24 9.96
N GLN A 128 11.04 -0.52 8.93
CA GLN A 128 9.82 -1.33 9.10
C GLN A 128 10.14 -2.76 9.55
N TRP A 129 11.18 -3.36 8.98
CA TRP A 129 11.64 -4.68 9.40
C TRP A 129 12.09 -4.68 10.87
N LEU A 130 12.85 -3.66 11.29
CA LEU A 130 13.30 -3.51 12.68
C LEU A 130 12.11 -3.38 13.64
N VAL A 131 11.13 -2.54 13.30
CA VAL A 131 9.87 -2.39 14.07
C VAL A 131 9.12 -3.72 14.19
N GLY A 132 9.10 -4.51 13.11
CA GLY A 132 8.50 -5.85 13.08
C GLY A 132 9.22 -6.83 14.00
N VAL A 133 10.56 -6.89 13.94
CA VAL A 133 11.39 -7.77 14.78
C VAL A 133 11.26 -7.41 16.27
N LEU A 134 11.24 -6.12 16.59
CA LEU A 134 11.04 -5.63 17.95
C LEU A 134 9.60 -5.79 18.46
N ARG A 135 8.70 -6.32 17.63
CA ARG A 135 7.26 -6.50 17.92
C ARG A 135 6.57 -5.21 18.39
N LEU A 136 7.07 -4.06 17.94
CA LEU A 136 6.52 -2.76 18.29
C LEU A 136 5.12 -2.52 17.69
N GLY A 137 4.64 -3.41 16.81
CA GLY A 137 3.25 -3.41 16.34
C GLY A 137 2.21 -3.47 17.46
N ALA A 138 2.57 -4.00 18.63
CA ALA A 138 1.70 -3.97 19.81
C ALA A 138 1.40 -2.54 20.29
N VAL A 139 2.26 -1.57 19.99
CA VAL A 139 2.03 -0.14 20.30
C VAL A 139 0.82 0.40 19.53
N ALA A 140 0.53 -0.14 18.35
CA ALA A 140 -0.66 0.24 17.58
C ALA A 140 -1.98 -0.06 18.33
N ASN A 141 -1.98 -1.02 19.25
CA ASN A 141 -3.15 -1.36 20.07
C ASN A 141 -3.52 -0.25 21.08
N PHE A 142 -2.58 0.68 21.38
CA PHE A 142 -2.87 1.85 22.20
C PHE A 142 -3.60 2.96 21.45
N ILE A 143 -3.65 2.88 20.10
CA ILE A 143 -4.39 3.83 19.30
C ILE A 143 -5.88 3.47 19.38
N SER A 144 -6.68 4.40 19.88
CA SER A 144 -8.14 4.21 19.96
C SER A 144 -8.72 3.98 18.55
N PRO A 145 -9.64 3.01 18.38
CA PRO A 145 -10.32 2.79 17.10
C PRO A 145 -11.01 4.05 16.55
N SER A 146 -11.50 4.91 17.43
CA SER A 146 -12.13 6.19 17.07
C SER A 146 -11.15 7.15 16.40
N VAL A 147 -9.90 7.20 16.88
CA VAL A 147 -8.83 8.00 16.27
C VAL A 147 -8.49 7.48 14.89
N LEU A 148 -8.40 6.15 14.74
CA LEU A 148 -8.11 5.51 13.45
C LEU A 148 -9.23 5.79 12.43
N MET A 149 -10.50 5.69 12.86
CA MET A 149 -11.66 6.03 12.01
C MET A 149 -11.65 7.52 11.63
N GLY A 150 -11.36 8.41 12.56
CA GLY A 150 -11.25 9.85 12.28
C GLY A 150 -10.15 10.15 11.26
N PHE A 151 -8.98 9.54 11.42
CA PHE A 151 -7.87 9.68 10.48
C PHE A 151 -8.21 9.15 9.08
N THR A 152 -8.78 7.95 8.98
CA THR A 152 -9.13 7.35 7.68
C THR A 152 -10.23 8.13 6.98
N ASN A 153 -11.24 8.62 7.70
CA ASN A 153 -12.30 9.46 7.12
C ASN A 153 -11.77 10.82 6.67
N GLY A 154 -10.88 11.44 7.44
CA GLY A 154 -10.21 12.67 7.06
C GLY A 154 -9.33 12.52 5.82
N ALA A 155 -8.56 11.43 5.75
CA ALA A 155 -7.76 11.10 4.59
C ALA A 155 -8.63 10.84 3.34
N ALA A 156 -9.74 10.10 3.49
CA ALA A 156 -10.67 9.84 2.40
C ALA A 156 -11.30 11.13 1.86
N LEU A 157 -11.67 12.06 2.73
CA LEU A 157 -12.20 13.36 2.33
C LEU A 157 -11.17 14.19 1.57
N LEU A 158 -9.92 14.20 2.04
CA LEU A 158 -8.81 14.87 1.35
C LEU A 158 -8.58 14.28 -0.05
N ILE A 159 -8.56 12.96 -0.17
CA ILE A 159 -8.40 12.27 -1.47
C ILE A 159 -9.58 12.61 -2.39
N MET A 160 -10.80 12.62 -1.87
CA MET A 160 -12.00 12.99 -2.64
C MET A 160 -11.90 14.41 -3.21
N VAL A 161 -11.47 15.39 -2.41
CA VAL A 161 -11.31 16.78 -2.85
C VAL A 161 -10.24 16.88 -3.95
N HIS A 162 -9.13 16.18 -3.81
CA HIS A 162 -8.07 16.17 -4.84
C HIS A 162 -8.52 15.44 -6.12
N ALA A 163 -9.22 14.33 -6.00
CA ALA A 163 -9.77 13.61 -7.15
C ALA A 163 -10.82 14.45 -7.90
N LEU A 164 -11.63 15.23 -7.20
CA LEU A 164 -12.60 16.14 -7.81
C LEU A 164 -11.91 17.20 -8.70
N LYS A 165 -10.81 17.75 -8.22
CA LYS A 165 -9.96 18.66 -8.99
C LYS A 165 -9.49 18.02 -10.29
N ASP A 166 -8.99 16.78 -10.23
CA ASP A 166 -8.46 16.06 -11.40
C ASP A 166 -9.57 15.73 -12.41
N VAL A 167 -10.76 15.36 -11.92
CA VAL A 167 -11.94 15.08 -12.76
C VAL A 167 -12.44 16.35 -13.47
N LEU A 168 -12.38 17.50 -12.79
CA LEU A 168 -12.77 18.80 -13.37
C LEU A 168 -11.70 19.39 -14.30
N GLY A 169 -10.54 18.76 -14.43
CA GLY A 169 -9.46 19.20 -15.31
C GLY A 169 -8.77 20.51 -14.89
N LEU A 170 -8.90 20.88 -13.61
CA LEU A 170 -8.33 22.11 -13.05
C LEU A 170 -6.81 21.91 -12.78
N THR A 171 -6.02 21.96 -13.84
CA THR A 171 -4.56 21.69 -13.75
C THR A 171 -3.76 22.83 -13.12
N ASN A 172 -4.32 24.04 -13.02
CA ASN A 172 -3.63 25.23 -12.53
C ASN A 172 -3.74 25.46 -11.02
N VAL A 173 -4.44 24.60 -10.31
CA VAL A 173 -4.63 24.74 -8.87
C VAL A 173 -3.41 24.22 -8.11
N VAL A 174 -2.51 25.13 -7.72
CA VAL A 174 -1.26 24.84 -6.98
C VAL A 174 -1.48 24.76 -5.47
N GLY A 175 -2.73 24.83 -5.01
CA GLY A 175 -3.06 24.82 -3.59
C GLY A 175 -2.78 23.48 -2.92
N HIS A 176 -1.84 23.46 -1.96
CA HIS A 176 -1.56 22.27 -1.13
C HIS A 176 -2.54 22.12 0.05
N ARG A 177 -3.47 23.06 0.22
CA ARG A 177 -4.48 23.04 1.30
C ARG A 177 -5.87 22.78 0.72
N ALA A 178 -6.59 21.80 1.28
CA ALA A 178 -7.94 21.41 0.84
C ALA A 178 -8.91 22.61 0.74
N LEU A 179 -8.81 23.59 1.65
CA LEU A 179 -9.63 24.80 1.63
C LEU A 179 -9.33 25.71 0.43
N GLN A 180 -8.07 25.80 0.01
CA GLN A 180 -7.69 26.58 -1.16
C GLN A 180 -8.20 25.94 -2.45
N VAL A 181 -8.10 24.60 -2.54
CA VAL A 181 -8.64 23.83 -3.67
C VAL A 181 -10.16 24.02 -3.78
N LEU A 182 -10.88 23.97 -2.66
CA LEU A 182 -12.33 24.19 -2.66
C LEU A 182 -12.72 25.62 -3.03
N GLN A 183 -11.96 26.63 -2.58
CA GLN A 183 -12.21 28.00 -2.93
C GLN A 183 -11.96 28.29 -4.43
N GLU A 184 -10.91 27.71 -4.98
CA GLU A 184 -10.57 27.85 -6.40
C GLU A 184 -11.55 27.09 -7.29
N VAL A 185 -11.99 25.88 -6.90
CA VAL A 185 -13.06 25.14 -7.58
C VAL A 185 -14.37 25.92 -7.54
N ALA A 186 -14.69 26.58 -6.43
CA ALA A 186 -15.90 27.39 -6.31
C ALA A 186 -15.82 28.73 -7.08
N ALA A 187 -14.63 29.22 -7.39
CA ALA A 187 -14.42 30.44 -8.16
C ALA A 187 -14.41 30.21 -9.69
N ASP A 188 -14.09 28.97 -10.12
CA ASP A 188 -14.03 28.59 -11.55
C ASP A 188 -15.33 27.92 -12.05
N LEU A 189 -16.34 27.72 -11.20
CA LEU A 189 -17.69 27.25 -11.54
C LEU A 189 -18.63 28.43 -11.74
#